data_e96da9c8ee5ff628e9dd8546633b5861
#
_entry.id   e96da9c8ee5ff628e9dd8546633b5861
#
_cell.length_a   1.000
_cell.length_b   1.000
_cell.length_c   1.000
_cell.angle_alpha   90.00
_cell.angle_beta   90.00
_cell.angle_gamma   90.00
#
_symmetry.space_group_name_H-M   'P 1'
#
loop_
_entity.id
_entity.type
_entity.pdbx_description
1 polymer ?
#
loop_
_entity_poly.entity_id
_entity_poly.type
_entity_poly.pdbx_seq_one_letter_code
_entity_poly.pdbx_strand_id
1 'polypeptide(L)'
;MRIVALGFTLLWVLLLILIFSPTSNAKIASRFPSSIVRPDLASLSIKSQQFYETKYFTQTLDHFNFQPQSYQTFQQRYLINDKYWGGAQNNAPIFVYTGNEGDIEWFAQNTGFMYETAPKFKALLVFIEHRFYGSSIPFGGDKEVAYSNASTLGYLSSTQALADYATLIIDLKKNLTAEDSPVIAFGGSYGGMLAAWFRLKYPHVVVGALASSSPILNFEDLTSPYGFNSIITNDFRSESENCYKVIKGSWKEIEDTAKQQGGLEVLRNSFKLCKKAFTADDLESWIETALIYTAMTDYPTPSNFLQPLPAYPVKQMCKAIDNPTVGNDTFARLYGAVNIYYNNTGNATCFDIEDDSDPHGLSEWTWQACTEMILPTDGNKNDSIFPASEWDYANRATNCQFAFGINPRPHWITTEYGGYDIRRVLKRFGSNIIFFNGLRDPWSGGGVLESISKSIIAIVAKEGAHHVDLRFSTKEDPEWLRDVRKREVGIIRKWLSQYYNDLA
;
A
#
# COMPACT_ATOMS: atom_id res chain seq x y z
N MET A 1 52.04 -43.64 -1.49
CA MET A 1 51.70 -42.68 -2.53
C MET A 1 50.15 -42.48 -2.63
N ARG A 2 49.42 -42.40 -1.49
CA ARG A 2 47.95 -42.17 -1.45
C ARG A 2 47.49 -41.10 -0.44
N ILE A 3 48.42 -40.37 0.16
CA ILE A 3 48.12 -39.33 1.18
C ILE A 3 48.29 -37.90 0.63
N VAL A 4 48.95 -37.73 -0.52
CA VAL A 4 49.22 -36.39 -1.11
C VAL A 4 48.08 -35.95 -2.05
N ALA A 5 47.19 -36.86 -2.51
CA ALA A 5 46.10 -36.51 -3.43
C ALA A 5 44.80 -35.97 -2.73
N LEU A 6 44.63 -36.20 -1.41
CA LEU A 6 43.45 -35.71 -0.69
C LEU A 6 43.61 -34.24 -0.21
N GLY A 7 44.85 -33.76 -0.07
CA GLY A 7 45.07 -32.37 0.37
C GLY A 7 44.83 -31.32 -0.72
N PHE A 8 45.04 -31.68 -1.98
CA PHE A 8 44.82 -30.77 -3.10
C PHE A 8 43.37 -30.57 -3.50
N THR A 9 42.53 -31.61 -3.32
CA THR A 9 41.09 -31.51 -3.62
C THR A 9 40.33 -30.72 -2.56
N LEU A 10 40.74 -30.77 -1.28
CA LEU A 10 40.11 -29.93 -0.24
C LEU A 10 40.50 -28.44 -0.39
N LEU A 11 41.69 -28.14 -0.84
CA LEU A 11 42.14 -26.74 -1.04
C LEU A 11 41.39 -26.06 -2.21
N TRP A 12 41.10 -26.81 -3.27
CA TRP A 12 40.31 -26.32 -4.41
C TRP A 12 38.84 -26.14 -4.09
N VAL A 13 38.23 -26.99 -3.26
CA VAL A 13 36.84 -26.84 -2.81
C VAL A 13 36.74 -25.66 -1.84
N LEU A 14 37.71 -25.41 -0.98
CA LEU A 14 37.75 -24.22 -0.12
C LEU A 14 38.00 -22.91 -0.90
N LEU A 15 38.83 -22.95 -1.97
CA LEU A 15 39.02 -21.80 -2.86
C LEU A 15 37.77 -21.49 -3.72
N LEU A 16 37.03 -22.51 -4.15
CA LEU A 16 35.77 -22.31 -4.86
C LEU A 16 34.63 -21.78 -3.97
N ILE A 17 34.64 -22.11 -2.68
CA ILE A 17 33.69 -21.55 -1.70
C ILE A 17 34.03 -20.08 -1.37
N LEU A 18 35.28 -19.65 -1.47
CA LEU A 18 35.69 -18.27 -1.26
C LEU A 18 35.49 -17.35 -2.48
N ILE A 19 35.29 -17.93 -3.68
CA ILE A 19 35.02 -17.15 -4.91
C ILE A 19 33.52 -16.92 -5.15
N PHE A 20 32.65 -17.69 -4.48
CA PHE A 20 31.20 -17.53 -4.49
C PHE A 20 30.63 -17.11 -3.14
N SER A 21 31.30 -16.20 -2.43
CA SER A 21 30.59 -15.40 -1.44
C SER A 21 29.80 -14.35 -2.22
N PRO A 22 28.46 -14.42 -2.27
CA PRO A 22 27.68 -13.33 -2.83
C PRO A 22 27.76 -12.17 -1.83
N THR A 23 28.73 -11.27 -2.06
CA THR A 23 28.74 -9.96 -1.43
C THR A 23 27.76 -9.05 -2.18
N SER A 24 26.50 -9.36 -2.09
CA SER A 24 25.42 -8.37 -2.19
C SER A 24 24.26 -8.91 -1.39
N ASN A 25 24.04 -8.35 -0.23
CA ASN A 25 22.73 -8.34 0.39
C ASN A 25 21.81 -7.55 -0.56
N ALA A 26 21.31 -8.22 -1.59
CA ALA A 26 20.22 -7.69 -2.37
C ALA A 26 19.01 -7.65 -1.44
N LYS A 27 18.90 -6.56 -0.68
CA LYS A 27 17.65 -6.24 0.03
C LYS A 27 16.57 -6.27 -1.04
N ILE A 28 15.59 -7.14 -0.89
CA ILE A 28 14.35 -7.03 -1.67
C ILE A 28 13.82 -5.66 -1.28
N ALA A 29 13.93 -4.69 -2.18
CA ALA A 29 13.35 -3.39 -1.96
C ALA A 29 11.83 -3.58 -1.93
N SER A 30 11.30 -3.84 -0.73
CA SER A 30 9.88 -3.63 -0.50
C SER A 30 9.72 -2.11 -0.60
N ARG A 31 8.85 -1.64 -1.49
CA ARG A 31 8.57 -0.20 -1.62
C ARG A 31 7.74 0.36 -0.46
N PHE A 32 7.72 -0.35 0.66
CA PHE A 32 7.14 0.14 1.90
C PHE A 32 8.26 0.61 2.81
N PRO A 33 8.22 1.86 3.30
CA PRO A 33 9.23 2.34 4.23
C PRO A 33 9.17 1.51 5.49
N SER A 34 10.31 1.02 5.91
CA SER A 34 10.50 0.41 7.23
C SER A 34 10.24 1.40 8.38
N SER A 35 10.26 2.69 8.13
CA SER A 35 10.14 3.75 9.13
C SER A 35 8.86 4.60 8.99
N ILE A 36 7.68 3.96 9.04
CA ILE A 36 6.44 4.70 9.27
C ILE A 36 6.30 4.92 10.77
N VAL A 37 6.68 6.10 11.24
CA VAL A 37 6.51 6.49 12.64
C VAL A 37 5.03 6.49 12.97
N ARG A 38 4.61 5.79 14.02
CA ARG A 38 3.27 6.01 14.59
C ARG A 38 3.17 7.50 14.95
N PRO A 39 2.20 8.24 14.41
CA PRO A 39 1.90 9.55 14.97
C PRO A 39 1.63 9.31 16.46
N ASP A 40 2.27 10.08 17.32
CA ASP A 40 1.95 10.04 18.73
C ASP A 40 0.46 10.42 18.87
N LEU A 41 -0.40 9.43 19.14
CA LEU A 41 -1.84 9.60 19.28
C LEU A 41 -2.19 10.62 20.39
N ALA A 42 -1.25 10.92 21.29
CA ALA A 42 -1.38 11.94 22.32
C ALA A 42 -1.29 13.38 21.77
N SER A 43 -0.66 13.58 20.59
CA SER A 43 -0.51 14.92 19.98
C SER A 43 -1.70 15.33 19.10
N LEU A 44 -2.50 14.37 18.66
CA LEU A 44 -3.80 14.62 18.05
C LEU A 44 -4.83 14.78 19.18
N SER A 45 -5.03 16.00 19.66
CA SER A 45 -6.09 16.36 20.61
C SER A 45 -7.50 16.35 19.97
N ILE A 46 -7.77 15.41 19.09
CA ILE A 46 -9.10 14.89 18.90
C ILE A 46 -9.32 14.01 20.11
N LYS A 47 -10.09 14.47 21.08
CA LYS A 47 -10.58 13.69 22.22
C LYS A 47 -10.79 12.28 21.70
N SER A 48 -10.09 11.30 22.23
CA SER A 48 -10.20 9.88 21.91
C SER A 48 -11.60 9.37 22.26
N GLN A 49 -12.58 9.77 21.48
CA GLN A 49 -13.85 9.09 21.43
C GLN A 49 -13.53 7.84 20.64
N GLN A 50 -13.53 6.69 21.32
CA GLN A 50 -13.35 5.40 20.70
C GLN A 50 -14.40 5.29 19.58
N PHE A 51 -13.94 5.41 18.34
CA PHE A 51 -14.83 5.43 17.15
C PHE A 51 -15.41 4.06 16.83
N TYR A 52 -14.96 2.99 17.52
CA TYR A 52 -15.32 1.60 17.24
C TYR A 52 -15.11 0.71 18.47
N GLU A 53 -15.79 -0.42 18.48
CA GLU A 53 -15.53 -1.55 19.37
C GLU A 53 -14.67 -2.57 18.63
N THR A 54 -13.63 -3.11 19.28
CA THR A 54 -12.79 -4.18 18.74
C THR A 54 -13.39 -5.52 19.08
N LYS A 55 -13.56 -6.37 18.07
CA LYS A 55 -14.05 -7.75 18.19
C LYS A 55 -13.13 -8.73 17.46
N TYR A 56 -13.31 -9.99 17.77
CA TYR A 56 -12.59 -11.11 17.16
C TYR A 56 -13.56 -12.16 16.64
N PHE A 57 -13.24 -12.69 15.48
CA PHE A 57 -13.96 -13.77 14.84
C PHE A 57 -13.04 -15.00 14.73
N THR A 58 -13.55 -16.18 15.08
CA THR A 58 -12.80 -17.43 14.91
C THR A 58 -12.84 -17.83 13.44
N GLN A 59 -11.74 -17.53 12.74
CA GLN A 59 -11.64 -17.67 11.30
C GLN A 59 -10.93 -18.97 10.91
N THR A 60 -11.37 -19.59 9.81
CA THR A 60 -10.75 -20.79 9.23
C THR A 60 -9.40 -20.43 8.59
N LEU A 61 -8.35 -21.23 8.83
CA LEU A 61 -7.02 -21.01 8.26
C LEU A 61 -7.01 -21.18 6.73
N ASP A 62 -7.66 -22.23 6.22
CA ASP A 62 -7.68 -22.53 4.77
C ASP A 62 -9.10 -22.80 4.28
N HIS A 63 -9.65 -21.90 3.48
CA HIS A 63 -11.00 -21.98 2.94
C HIS A 63 -11.14 -22.92 1.72
N PHE A 64 -10.02 -23.35 1.13
CA PHE A 64 -10.03 -24.00 -0.18
C PHE A 64 -9.61 -25.46 -0.17
N ASN A 65 -9.12 -25.97 0.95
CA ASN A 65 -8.71 -27.36 1.11
C ASN A 65 -9.41 -28.04 2.29
N PHE A 66 -9.42 -29.37 2.27
CA PHE A 66 -9.99 -30.23 3.31
C PHE A 66 -8.94 -31.13 3.95
N GLN A 67 -7.68 -30.70 3.98
CA GLN A 67 -6.61 -31.37 4.70
C GLN A 67 -6.76 -31.13 6.20
N PRO A 68 -6.24 -31.99 7.09
CA PRO A 68 -6.35 -31.80 8.53
C PRO A 68 -5.87 -30.41 9.02
N GLN A 69 -4.82 -29.86 8.40
CA GLN A 69 -4.28 -28.53 8.70
C GLN A 69 -5.26 -27.41 8.33
N SER A 70 -6.10 -27.61 7.29
CA SER A 70 -7.06 -26.61 6.81
C SER A 70 -8.15 -26.29 7.85
N TYR A 71 -8.41 -27.21 8.79
CA TYR A 71 -9.38 -27.02 9.87
C TYR A 71 -8.84 -26.24 11.08
N GLN A 72 -7.56 -25.84 11.06
CA GLN A 72 -7.03 -24.93 12.06
C GLN A 72 -7.74 -23.57 11.95
N THR A 73 -7.79 -22.85 13.05
CA THR A 73 -8.44 -21.54 13.12
C THR A 73 -7.49 -20.52 13.73
N PHE A 74 -7.82 -19.24 13.51
CA PHE A 74 -7.15 -18.12 14.15
C PHE A 74 -8.17 -17.05 14.56
N GLN A 75 -7.75 -16.09 15.39
CA GLN A 75 -8.59 -14.98 15.81
C GLN A 75 -8.39 -13.82 14.83
N GLN A 76 -9.38 -13.56 13.99
CA GLN A 76 -9.38 -12.41 13.09
C GLN A 76 -10.00 -11.21 13.77
N ARG A 77 -9.25 -10.12 13.89
CA ARG A 77 -9.72 -8.86 14.45
C ARG A 77 -10.64 -8.12 13.46
N TYR A 78 -11.71 -7.53 13.98
CA TYR A 78 -12.49 -6.56 13.24
C TYR A 78 -12.97 -5.46 14.19
N LEU A 79 -13.21 -4.28 13.61
CA LEU A 79 -13.72 -3.11 14.34
C LEU A 79 -15.15 -2.86 13.91
N ILE A 80 -16.03 -2.54 14.84
CA ILE A 80 -17.43 -2.32 14.58
C ILE A 80 -17.91 -1.00 15.20
N ASN A 81 -18.75 -0.25 14.49
CA ASN A 81 -19.40 0.95 14.99
C ASN A 81 -20.87 0.97 14.54
N ASP A 82 -21.77 0.84 15.49
CA ASP A 82 -23.22 0.81 15.31
C ASP A 82 -23.90 2.15 15.66
N LYS A 83 -23.13 3.18 16.00
CA LYS A 83 -23.63 4.48 16.50
C LYS A 83 -24.75 5.07 15.65
N TYR A 84 -24.66 4.90 14.35
CA TYR A 84 -25.64 5.47 13.40
C TYR A 84 -26.50 4.39 12.72
N TRP A 85 -26.30 3.12 13.09
CA TRP A 85 -26.97 2.02 12.42
C TRP A 85 -28.49 2.05 12.61
N GLY A 86 -29.23 1.98 11.51
CA GLY A 86 -30.69 1.98 11.51
C GLY A 86 -31.31 0.66 11.95
N GLY A 87 -30.49 -0.37 12.22
CA GLY A 87 -30.93 -1.69 12.70
C GLY A 87 -31.37 -2.65 11.60
N ALA A 88 -31.34 -3.93 11.94
CA ALA A 88 -31.74 -5.04 11.09
C ALA A 88 -33.23 -4.93 10.64
N GLN A 89 -34.08 -4.51 11.55
CA GLN A 89 -35.52 -4.37 11.27
C GLN A 89 -35.86 -3.36 10.16
N ASN A 90 -34.89 -2.51 9.79
CA ASN A 90 -35.01 -1.56 8.68
C ASN A 90 -34.15 -1.96 7.47
N ASN A 91 -33.59 -3.16 7.47
CA ASN A 91 -32.61 -3.63 6.49
C ASN A 91 -31.50 -2.59 6.26
N ALA A 92 -31.08 -1.86 7.32
CA ALA A 92 -30.12 -0.78 7.21
C ALA A 92 -28.77 -1.31 6.73
N PRO A 93 -28.06 -0.58 5.83
CA PRO A 93 -26.87 -1.11 5.17
C PRO A 93 -25.70 -1.32 6.12
N ILE A 94 -24.80 -2.22 5.72
CA ILE A 94 -23.51 -2.47 6.37
C ILE A 94 -22.42 -1.97 5.44
N PHE A 95 -21.56 -1.08 5.93
CA PHE A 95 -20.40 -0.57 5.23
C PHE A 95 -19.17 -1.30 5.75
N VAL A 96 -18.49 -2.02 4.86
CA VAL A 96 -17.34 -2.88 5.20
C VAL A 96 -16.09 -2.33 4.57
N TYR A 97 -15.08 -2.05 5.38
CA TYR A 97 -13.73 -1.79 4.89
C TYR A 97 -12.98 -3.12 4.75
N THR A 98 -12.47 -3.39 3.56
CA THR A 98 -11.62 -4.54 3.25
C THR A 98 -10.18 -4.22 3.64
N GLY A 99 -9.74 -4.79 4.77
CA GLY A 99 -8.42 -4.49 5.36
C GLY A 99 -7.28 -4.71 4.38
N ASN A 100 -6.31 -3.81 4.45
CA ASN A 100 -5.09 -3.82 3.65
C ASN A 100 -3.96 -4.61 4.35
N GLU A 101 -2.77 -4.45 3.77
CA GLU A 101 -1.46 -4.89 4.25
C GLU A 101 -0.98 -4.08 5.48
N GLY A 102 -1.68 -4.19 6.60
CA GLY A 102 -1.34 -3.48 7.84
C GLY A 102 -2.41 -3.57 8.92
N ASP A 103 -2.14 -2.91 10.04
CA ASP A 103 -3.04 -2.82 11.19
C ASP A 103 -4.35 -2.12 10.82
N ILE A 104 -5.48 -2.76 11.07
CA ILE A 104 -6.80 -2.25 10.71
C ILE A 104 -7.18 -0.96 11.44
N GLU A 105 -6.64 -0.70 12.64
CA GLU A 105 -6.90 0.54 13.36
C GLU A 105 -6.30 1.75 12.62
N TRP A 106 -5.11 1.56 12.02
CA TRP A 106 -4.50 2.60 11.21
C TRP A 106 -5.38 2.99 10.02
N PHE A 107 -5.93 2.00 9.30
CA PHE A 107 -6.86 2.27 8.19
C PHE A 107 -8.16 2.88 8.68
N ALA A 108 -8.75 2.39 9.77
CA ALA A 108 -9.97 2.94 10.34
C ALA A 108 -9.79 4.41 10.75
N GLN A 109 -8.67 4.77 11.37
CA GLN A 109 -8.36 6.15 11.75
C GLN A 109 -8.14 7.08 10.56
N ASN A 110 -7.91 6.54 9.37
CA ASN A 110 -7.60 7.28 8.16
C ASN A 110 -8.73 7.25 7.10
N THR A 111 -9.86 6.58 7.35
CA THR A 111 -10.97 6.42 6.40
C THR A 111 -12.18 7.25 6.84
N GLY A 112 -12.04 8.58 6.87
CA GLY A 112 -13.07 9.51 7.32
C GLY A 112 -14.36 9.44 6.53
N PHE A 113 -14.29 9.18 5.22
CA PHE A 113 -15.46 9.07 4.33
C PHE A 113 -16.54 8.10 4.88
N MET A 114 -16.13 6.96 5.43
CA MET A 114 -17.08 5.98 5.98
C MET A 114 -17.80 6.54 7.22
N TYR A 115 -17.07 7.17 8.14
CA TYR A 115 -17.68 7.77 9.34
C TYR A 115 -18.62 8.92 9.02
N GLU A 116 -18.27 9.77 8.02
CA GLU A 116 -19.06 10.92 7.60
C GLU A 116 -20.29 10.55 6.78
N THR A 117 -20.27 9.39 6.16
CA THR A 117 -21.38 8.90 5.34
C THR A 117 -22.32 7.94 6.09
N ALA A 118 -21.83 7.24 7.12
CA ALA A 118 -22.66 6.35 7.94
C ALA A 118 -23.96 6.98 8.42
N PRO A 119 -23.99 8.22 8.98
CA PRO A 119 -25.26 8.86 9.40
C PRO A 119 -26.22 9.14 8.23
N LYS A 120 -25.69 9.39 7.02
CA LYS A 120 -26.50 9.67 5.82
C LYS A 120 -27.24 8.44 5.31
N PHE A 121 -26.69 7.25 5.58
CA PHE A 121 -27.23 5.95 5.14
C PHE A 121 -27.76 5.13 6.31
N LYS A 122 -27.60 5.59 7.55
CA LYS A 122 -27.84 4.83 8.77
C LYS A 122 -27.10 3.49 8.75
N ALA A 123 -25.85 3.50 8.34
CA ALA A 123 -25.04 2.32 8.11
C ALA A 123 -24.33 1.83 9.38
N LEU A 124 -24.22 0.51 9.54
CA LEU A 124 -23.26 -0.15 10.41
C LEU A 124 -21.90 -0.05 9.76
N LEU A 125 -20.85 0.34 10.52
CA LEU A 125 -19.49 0.31 10.04
C LEU A 125 -18.75 -0.93 10.56
N VAL A 126 -18.08 -1.62 9.66
CA VAL A 126 -17.25 -2.80 9.97
C VAL A 126 -15.92 -2.65 9.24
N PHE A 127 -14.80 -2.73 9.96
CA PHE A 127 -13.45 -2.73 9.40
C PHE A 127 -12.85 -4.10 9.70
N ILE A 128 -12.60 -4.91 8.67
CA ILE A 128 -12.09 -6.28 8.84
C ILE A 128 -10.58 -6.28 8.60
N GLU A 129 -9.81 -6.77 9.56
CA GLU A 129 -8.37 -6.88 9.41
C GLU A 129 -8.00 -8.03 8.47
N HIS A 130 -7.01 -7.80 7.63
CA HIS A 130 -6.47 -8.83 6.75
C HIS A 130 -5.66 -9.85 7.57
N ARG A 131 -5.81 -11.15 7.24
CA ARG A 131 -4.98 -12.20 7.84
C ARG A 131 -3.49 -11.90 7.70
N PHE A 132 -2.70 -12.32 8.68
CA PHE A 132 -1.26 -12.08 8.81
C PHE A 132 -0.84 -10.63 9.08
N TYR A 133 -1.78 -9.67 9.11
CA TYR A 133 -1.48 -8.29 9.45
C TYR A 133 -2.07 -7.91 10.81
N GLY A 134 -1.51 -6.88 11.43
CA GLY A 134 -1.98 -6.37 12.72
C GLY A 134 -1.99 -7.42 13.83
N SER A 135 -3.19 -7.72 14.34
CA SER A 135 -3.44 -8.74 15.37
C SER A 135 -4.04 -10.04 14.82
N SER A 136 -4.35 -10.09 13.53
CA SER A 136 -5.00 -11.25 12.88
C SER A 136 -3.97 -12.27 12.40
N ILE A 137 -3.12 -12.71 13.33
CA ILE A 137 -2.01 -13.61 13.04
C ILE A 137 -2.46 -15.05 13.28
N PRO A 138 -2.38 -15.95 12.26
CA PRO A 138 -2.61 -17.37 12.42
C PRO A 138 -1.62 -18.05 13.38
N PHE A 139 -1.75 -19.36 13.57
CA PHE A 139 -0.86 -20.19 14.38
C PHE A 139 -0.73 -19.71 15.83
N GLY A 140 -1.87 -19.40 16.46
CA GLY A 140 -1.94 -18.98 17.85
C GLY A 140 -1.54 -17.53 18.11
N GLY A 141 -1.41 -16.71 17.07
CA GLY A 141 -0.98 -15.30 17.19
C GLY A 141 0.53 -15.13 17.29
N ASP A 142 1.29 -16.21 17.12
CA ASP A 142 2.75 -16.22 17.19
C ASP A 142 3.35 -15.82 15.84
N LYS A 143 3.89 -14.61 15.77
CA LYS A 143 4.52 -14.06 14.57
C LYS A 143 5.75 -14.84 14.14
N GLU A 144 6.57 -15.32 15.09
CA GLU A 144 7.76 -16.10 14.77
C GLU A 144 7.40 -17.41 14.06
N VAL A 145 6.29 -18.05 14.46
CA VAL A 145 5.77 -19.23 13.79
C VAL A 145 5.10 -18.88 12.48
N ALA A 146 4.22 -17.89 12.46
CA ALA A 146 3.44 -17.51 11.29
C ALA A 146 4.32 -17.08 10.09
N TYR A 147 5.42 -16.41 10.38
CA TYR A 147 6.34 -15.87 9.35
C TYR A 147 7.59 -16.71 9.12
N SER A 148 7.70 -17.87 9.78
CA SER A 148 8.92 -18.68 9.79
C SER A 148 9.33 -19.25 8.43
N ASN A 149 8.39 -19.52 7.54
CA ASN A 149 8.66 -20.19 6.27
C ASN A 149 7.47 -20.13 5.29
N ALA A 150 7.73 -20.57 4.05
CA ALA A 150 6.74 -20.58 2.98
C ALA A 150 5.52 -21.49 3.25
N SER A 151 5.63 -22.51 4.11
CA SER A 151 4.50 -23.40 4.42
C SER A 151 3.44 -22.69 5.28
N THR A 152 3.87 -21.82 6.20
CA THR A 152 2.98 -21.00 7.03
C THR A 152 2.50 -19.76 6.26
N LEU A 153 3.42 -19.02 5.60
CA LEU A 153 3.10 -17.86 4.79
C LEU A 153 2.23 -18.20 3.55
N GLY A 154 2.20 -19.46 3.12
CA GLY A 154 1.35 -19.88 1.99
C GLY A 154 -0.15 -19.61 2.16
N TYR A 155 -0.62 -19.39 3.40
CA TYR A 155 -2.00 -18.97 3.68
C TYR A 155 -2.22 -17.47 3.59
N LEU A 156 -1.17 -16.66 3.43
CA LEU A 156 -1.26 -15.23 3.17
C LEU A 156 -1.49 -15.00 1.68
N SER A 157 -2.75 -14.87 1.29
CA SER A 157 -3.15 -14.56 -0.09
C SER A 157 -4.45 -13.77 -0.15
N SER A 158 -4.65 -13.04 -1.26
CA SER A 158 -5.86 -12.26 -1.52
C SER A 158 -7.12 -13.14 -1.58
N THR A 159 -7.02 -14.34 -2.12
CA THR A 159 -8.15 -15.30 -2.20
C THR A 159 -8.61 -15.73 -0.81
N GLN A 160 -7.68 -16.08 0.07
CA GLN A 160 -7.98 -16.44 1.45
C GLN A 160 -8.61 -15.24 2.21
N ALA A 161 -8.06 -14.04 2.04
CA ALA A 161 -8.59 -12.84 2.68
C ALA A 161 -10.01 -12.50 2.23
N LEU A 162 -10.33 -12.64 0.95
CA LEU A 162 -11.69 -12.44 0.45
C LEU A 162 -12.69 -13.47 1.03
N ALA A 163 -12.26 -14.72 1.19
CA ALA A 163 -13.06 -15.76 1.82
C ALA A 163 -13.27 -15.47 3.32
N ASP A 164 -12.26 -14.93 4.02
CA ASP A 164 -12.39 -14.46 5.39
C ASP A 164 -13.49 -13.42 5.52
N TYR A 165 -13.44 -12.38 4.67
CA TYR A 165 -14.42 -11.30 4.70
C TYR A 165 -15.84 -11.79 4.43
N ALA A 166 -15.99 -12.70 3.46
CA ALA A 166 -17.29 -13.29 3.16
C ALA A 166 -17.85 -14.09 4.36
N THR A 167 -17.01 -14.94 4.96
CA THR A 167 -17.40 -15.78 6.09
C THR A 167 -17.79 -14.93 7.30
N LEU A 168 -16.96 -13.94 7.66
CA LEU A 168 -17.24 -13.04 8.78
C LEU A 168 -18.54 -12.25 8.56
N ILE A 169 -18.74 -11.68 7.35
CA ILE A 169 -19.94 -10.87 7.06
C ILE A 169 -21.20 -11.72 7.10
N ILE A 170 -21.18 -12.95 6.56
CA ILE A 170 -22.33 -13.87 6.58
C ILE A 170 -22.68 -14.21 8.04
N ASP A 171 -21.70 -14.55 8.85
CA ASP A 171 -21.91 -14.85 10.28
C ASP A 171 -22.40 -13.62 11.05
N LEU A 172 -21.80 -12.44 10.82
CA LEU A 172 -22.20 -11.20 11.46
C LEU A 172 -23.65 -10.84 11.13
N LYS A 173 -24.07 -10.96 9.86
CA LYS A 173 -25.46 -10.72 9.45
C LYS A 173 -26.42 -11.67 10.13
N LYS A 174 -26.09 -12.95 10.22
CA LYS A 174 -26.88 -13.95 10.94
C LYS A 174 -27.01 -13.61 12.43
N ASN A 175 -25.89 -13.26 13.08
CA ASN A 175 -25.90 -12.94 14.52
C ASN A 175 -26.66 -11.65 14.84
N LEU A 176 -26.73 -10.71 13.89
CA LEU A 176 -27.51 -9.48 14.02
C LEU A 176 -28.96 -9.59 13.50
N THR A 177 -29.37 -10.76 12.99
CA THR A 177 -30.66 -10.98 12.31
C THR A 177 -30.85 -9.95 11.17
N ALA A 178 -29.78 -9.70 10.40
CA ALA A 178 -29.64 -8.66 9.38
C ALA A 178 -29.36 -9.25 7.98
N GLU A 179 -29.93 -10.44 7.69
CA GLU A 179 -29.66 -11.18 6.46
C GLU A 179 -30.04 -10.36 5.22
N ASP A 180 -31.07 -9.52 5.30
CA ASP A 180 -31.54 -8.66 4.21
C ASP A 180 -30.85 -7.29 4.18
N SER A 181 -29.92 -7.00 5.08
CA SER A 181 -29.14 -5.75 5.05
C SER A 181 -28.11 -5.78 3.92
N PRO A 182 -28.13 -4.79 2.98
CA PRO A 182 -27.15 -4.74 1.89
C PRO A 182 -25.75 -4.37 2.41
N VAL A 183 -24.73 -4.95 1.80
CA VAL A 183 -23.34 -4.69 2.14
C VAL A 183 -22.65 -3.87 1.03
N ILE A 184 -21.98 -2.79 1.39
CA ILE A 184 -21.11 -2.01 0.50
C ILE A 184 -19.67 -2.16 1.00
N ALA A 185 -18.78 -2.61 0.11
CA ALA A 185 -17.35 -2.70 0.40
C ALA A 185 -16.65 -1.37 0.10
N PHE A 186 -15.65 -1.04 0.92
CA PHE A 186 -14.78 0.12 0.77
C PHE A 186 -13.34 -0.34 0.93
N GLY A 187 -12.44 0.25 0.18
CA GLY A 187 -11.02 0.03 0.35
C GLY A 187 -10.18 1.01 -0.45
N GLY A 188 -8.99 1.30 0.04
CA GLY A 188 -7.97 2.08 -0.64
C GLY A 188 -6.77 1.21 -0.98
N SER A 189 -6.03 1.51 -2.07
CA SER A 189 -4.83 0.79 -2.46
C SER A 189 -5.08 -0.72 -2.66
N TYR A 190 -4.31 -1.59 -2.03
CA TYR A 190 -4.57 -3.03 -2.01
C TYR A 190 -5.95 -3.37 -1.41
N GLY A 191 -6.39 -2.68 -0.35
CA GLY A 191 -7.75 -2.82 0.16
C GLY A 191 -8.81 -2.44 -0.89
N GLY A 192 -8.53 -1.47 -1.75
CA GLY A 192 -9.37 -1.13 -2.91
C GLY A 192 -9.39 -2.23 -3.97
N MET A 193 -8.25 -2.89 -4.23
CA MET A 193 -8.20 -4.08 -5.09
C MET A 193 -9.07 -5.18 -4.50
N LEU A 194 -8.95 -5.45 -3.19
CA LEU A 194 -9.78 -6.43 -2.49
C LEU A 194 -11.27 -6.05 -2.55
N ALA A 195 -11.64 -4.78 -2.38
CA ALA A 195 -13.04 -4.34 -2.48
C ALA A 195 -13.64 -4.63 -3.88
N ALA A 196 -12.89 -4.31 -4.94
CA ALA A 196 -13.30 -4.59 -6.31
C ALA A 196 -13.43 -6.10 -6.58
N TRP A 197 -12.43 -6.89 -6.17
CA TRP A 197 -12.44 -8.34 -6.32
C TRP A 197 -13.49 -9.01 -5.42
N PHE A 198 -13.77 -8.44 -4.25
CA PHE A 198 -14.83 -8.92 -3.36
C PHE A 198 -16.19 -8.80 -4.03
N ARG A 199 -16.49 -7.64 -4.66
CA ARG A 199 -17.72 -7.47 -5.45
C ARG A 199 -17.76 -8.42 -6.65
N LEU A 200 -16.64 -8.69 -7.30
CA LEU A 200 -16.55 -9.59 -8.46
C LEU A 200 -16.78 -11.06 -8.08
N LYS A 201 -16.16 -11.54 -7.00
CA LYS A 201 -16.12 -12.97 -6.60
C LYS A 201 -17.26 -13.37 -5.65
N TYR A 202 -17.75 -12.43 -4.84
CA TYR A 202 -18.79 -12.66 -3.82
C TYR A 202 -19.98 -11.71 -3.99
N PRO A 203 -20.61 -11.67 -5.19
CA PRO A 203 -21.72 -10.75 -5.48
C PRO A 203 -22.97 -11.01 -4.64
N HIS A 204 -23.11 -12.17 -4.06
CA HIS A 204 -24.16 -12.55 -3.12
C HIS A 204 -23.94 -11.99 -1.70
N VAL A 205 -22.72 -11.57 -1.37
CA VAL A 205 -22.40 -10.95 -0.08
C VAL A 205 -22.37 -9.42 -0.19
N VAL A 206 -21.80 -8.89 -1.27
CA VAL A 206 -21.54 -7.46 -1.45
C VAL A 206 -22.31 -6.91 -2.64
N VAL A 207 -23.16 -5.91 -2.44
CA VAL A 207 -24.00 -5.32 -3.50
C VAL A 207 -23.30 -4.22 -4.30
N GLY A 208 -22.22 -3.64 -3.77
CA GLY A 208 -21.41 -2.63 -4.45
C GLY A 208 -20.07 -2.39 -3.75
N ALA A 209 -19.12 -1.80 -4.45
CA ALA A 209 -17.78 -1.51 -3.93
C ALA A 209 -17.29 -0.12 -4.35
N LEU A 210 -16.66 0.61 -3.41
CA LEU A 210 -15.81 1.77 -3.68
C LEU A 210 -14.36 1.34 -3.55
N ALA A 211 -13.69 1.22 -4.68
CA ALA A 211 -12.30 0.81 -4.86
C ALA A 211 -11.44 2.04 -5.19
N SER A 212 -10.90 2.67 -4.14
CA SER A 212 -10.14 3.90 -4.27
C SER A 212 -8.67 3.62 -4.51
N SER A 213 -8.08 4.29 -5.52
CA SER A 213 -6.66 4.15 -5.89
C SER A 213 -6.21 2.68 -5.97
N SER A 214 -7.03 1.86 -6.58
CA SER A 214 -6.84 0.42 -6.65
C SER A 214 -6.17 0.02 -7.98
N PRO A 215 -4.87 -0.35 -7.98
CA PRO A 215 -4.13 -0.63 -9.22
C PRO A 215 -4.38 -2.05 -9.72
N ILE A 216 -5.64 -2.42 -9.98
CA ILE A 216 -6.04 -3.78 -10.43
C ILE A 216 -5.50 -4.17 -11.80
N LEU A 217 -4.93 -3.22 -12.55
CA LEU A 217 -4.29 -3.45 -13.84
C LEU A 217 -2.77 -3.42 -13.76
N ASN A 218 -2.16 -3.16 -12.59
CA ASN A 218 -0.71 -3.01 -12.45
C ASN A 218 0.01 -4.37 -12.36
N PHE A 219 -0.19 -5.21 -13.37
CA PHE A 219 0.43 -6.53 -13.46
C PHE A 219 1.20 -6.65 -14.77
N GLU A 220 2.09 -7.67 -14.82
CA GLU A 220 2.89 -7.97 -16.00
C GLU A 220 1.99 -8.15 -17.24
N ASP A 221 2.46 -7.69 -18.38
CA ASP A 221 1.74 -7.65 -19.67
C ASP A 221 0.51 -6.73 -19.74
N LEU A 222 0.10 -6.08 -18.66
CA LEU A 222 -1.07 -5.18 -18.64
C LEU A 222 -0.68 -3.70 -18.53
N THR A 223 0.32 -3.38 -17.72
CA THR A 223 0.73 -2.01 -17.44
C THR A 223 2.22 -1.85 -17.71
N SER A 224 2.59 -0.69 -18.27
CA SER A 224 3.99 -0.35 -18.48
C SER A 224 4.76 -0.27 -17.16
N PRO A 225 5.92 -0.93 -17.02
CA PRO A 225 6.74 -0.87 -15.82
C PRO A 225 7.30 0.52 -15.52
N TYR A 226 7.22 1.44 -16.48
CA TYR A 226 7.65 2.84 -16.34
C TYR A 226 6.53 3.75 -15.81
N GLY A 227 5.28 3.28 -15.76
CA GLY A 227 4.10 4.11 -15.46
C GLY A 227 4.19 4.79 -14.11
N PHE A 228 4.49 4.04 -13.08
CA PHE A 228 4.59 4.49 -11.69
C PHE A 228 5.60 5.65 -11.53
N ASN A 229 6.84 5.45 -11.91
CA ASN A 229 7.90 6.44 -11.76
C ASN A 229 7.79 7.63 -12.75
N SER A 230 7.10 7.43 -13.89
CA SER A 230 6.78 8.53 -14.79
C SER A 230 5.78 9.52 -14.19
N ILE A 231 4.82 9.06 -13.40
CA ILE A 231 3.87 9.92 -12.69
C ILE A 231 4.61 10.74 -11.64
N ILE A 232 5.42 10.11 -10.79
CA ILE A 232 6.26 10.81 -9.79
C ILE A 232 7.12 11.89 -10.47
N THR A 233 7.78 11.52 -11.56
CA THR A 233 8.61 12.44 -12.33
C THR A 233 7.82 13.66 -12.79
N ASN A 234 6.60 13.44 -13.31
CA ASN A 234 5.74 14.52 -13.79
C ASN A 234 5.23 15.40 -12.64
N ASP A 235 4.95 14.83 -11.47
CA ASP A 235 4.52 15.60 -10.31
C ASP A 235 5.58 16.59 -9.87
N PHE A 236 6.82 16.14 -9.68
CA PHE A 236 7.92 17.03 -9.33
C PHE A 236 8.24 18.04 -10.44
N ARG A 237 8.29 17.59 -11.70
CA ARG A 237 8.58 18.47 -12.86
C ARG A 237 7.50 19.52 -13.05
N SER A 238 6.23 19.20 -12.84
CA SER A 238 5.12 20.14 -12.98
C SER A 238 5.13 21.24 -11.91
N GLU A 239 5.67 20.96 -10.73
CA GLU A 239 5.87 21.98 -9.69
C GLU A 239 7.08 22.88 -10.01
N SER A 240 8.20 22.30 -10.48
CA SER A 240 9.40 23.04 -10.84
C SER A 240 10.35 22.21 -11.72
N GLU A 241 10.69 22.75 -12.89
CA GLU A 241 11.71 22.13 -13.75
C GLU A 241 13.12 22.14 -13.11
N ASN A 242 13.44 23.16 -12.27
CA ASN A 242 14.69 23.17 -11.52
C ASN A 242 14.71 22.11 -10.43
N CYS A 243 13.63 21.95 -9.68
CA CYS A 243 13.46 20.89 -8.70
C CYS A 243 13.72 19.50 -9.31
N TYR A 244 13.07 19.20 -10.44
CA TYR A 244 13.31 17.97 -11.19
C TYR A 244 14.78 17.79 -11.58
N LYS A 245 15.44 18.82 -12.12
CA LYS A 245 16.85 18.75 -12.54
C LYS A 245 17.81 18.52 -11.39
N VAL A 246 17.59 19.20 -10.26
CA VAL A 246 18.42 19.04 -9.05
C VAL A 246 18.31 17.61 -8.52
N ILE A 247 17.10 17.08 -8.36
CA ILE A 247 16.91 15.71 -7.86
C ILE A 247 17.53 14.71 -8.84
N LYS A 248 17.24 14.85 -10.13
CA LYS A 248 17.79 13.95 -11.17
C LYS A 248 19.31 13.94 -11.21
N GLY A 249 19.95 15.09 -11.01
CA GLY A 249 21.42 15.21 -11.00
C GLY A 249 22.08 14.71 -9.73
N SER A 250 21.35 14.68 -8.61
CA SER A 250 21.91 14.35 -7.30
C SER A 250 22.38 12.92 -7.16
N TRP A 251 21.76 11.96 -7.84
CA TRP A 251 22.11 10.53 -7.77
C TRP A 251 23.58 10.31 -8.12
N LYS A 252 24.00 10.82 -9.28
CA LYS A 252 25.39 10.72 -9.70
C LYS A 252 26.34 11.47 -8.76
N GLU A 253 25.94 12.60 -8.21
CA GLU A 253 26.75 13.37 -7.27
C GLU A 253 26.93 12.66 -5.93
N ILE A 254 25.89 11.94 -5.45
CA ILE A 254 25.97 11.07 -4.25
C ILE A 254 26.95 9.93 -4.49
N GLU A 255 26.80 9.19 -5.60
CA GLU A 255 27.72 8.10 -5.95
C GLU A 255 29.18 8.57 -6.08
N ASP A 256 29.41 9.67 -6.82
CA ASP A 256 30.75 10.19 -7.05
C ASP A 256 31.39 10.69 -5.75
N THR A 257 30.58 11.28 -4.85
CA THR A 257 31.06 11.70 -3.52
C THR A 257 31.39 10.50 -2.65
N ALA A 258 30.53 9.48 -2.62
CA ALA A 258 30.75 8.27 -1.81
C ALA A 258 32.05 7.53 -2.16
N LYS A 259 32.49 7.59 -3.43
CA LYS A 259 33.74 6.98 -3.92
C LYS A 259 35.00 7.74 -3.49
N GLN A 260 34.90 8.97 -3.00
CA GLN A 260 36.02 9.77 -2.55
C GLN A 260 36.46 9.39 -1.12
N GLN A 261 37.73 9.63 -0.80
CA GLN A 261 38.20 9.44 0.57
C GLN A 261 37.47 10.36 1.55
N GLY A 262 36.76 9.78 2.54
CA GLY A 262 35.92 10.52 3.49
C GLY A 262 34.59 10.95 2.93
N GLY A 263 34.18 10.53 1.71
CA GLY A 263 32.98 10.94 1.04
C GLY A 263 31.70 10.54 1.77
N LEU A 264 31.66 9.34 2.39
CA LEU A 264 30.53 8.94 3.22
C LEU A 264 30.34 9.86 4.45
N GLU A 265 31.40 10.41 5.01
CA GLU A 265 31.30 11.37 6.13
C GLU A 265 30.77 12.73 5.64
N VAL A 266 31.14 13.15 4.42
CA VAL A 266 30.54 14.34 3.78
C VAL A 266 29.04 14.14 3.62
N LEU A 267 28.59 13.00 3.06
CA LEU A 267 27.18 12.68 2.90
C LEU A 267 26.43 12.60 4.24
N ARG A 268 27.05 11.94 5.25
CA ARG A 268 26.50 11.88 6.61
C ARG A 268 26.17 13.26 7.16
N ASN A 269 27.13 14.17 7.06
CA ASN A 269 26.98 15.53 7.60
C ASN A 269 25.98 16.36 6.80
N SER A 270 25.97 16.23 5.47
CA SER A 270 25.04 16.93 4.58
C SER A 270 23.57 16.53 4.83
N PHE A 271 23.31 15.24 5.06
CA PHE A 271 21.96 14.71 5.31
C PHE A 271 21.63 14.57 6.79
N LYS A 272 22.52 14.97 7.70
CA LYS A 272 22.36 14.83 9.17
C LYS A 272 22.01 13.40 9.59
N LEU A 273 22.69 12.41 9.03
CA LEU A 273 22.49 11.02 9.38
C LEU A 273 23.05 10.71 10.77
N CYS A 274 22.42 9.80 11.51
CA CYS A 274 22.92 9.30 12.79
C CYS A 274 24.25 8.55 12.60
N LYS A 275 25.01 8.38 13.70
CA LYS A 275 26.33 7.73 13.65
C LYS A 275 26.24 6.22 13.52
N LYS A 276 25.74 5.73 12.38
CA LYS A 276 25.73 4.31 11.99
C LYS A 276 26.45 4.15 10.65
N ALA A 277 26.94 2.96 10.37
CA ALA A 277 27.49 2.66 9.05
C ALA A 277 26.35 2.72 8.01
N PHE A 278 26.66 3.14 6.79
CA PHE A 278 25.72 3.15 5.67
C PHE A 278 26.50 3.12 4.35
N THR A 279 25.82 2.77 3.28
CA THR A 279 26.33 2.83 1.90
C THR A 279 25.67 3.97 1.12
N ALA A 280 26.17 4.27 -0.07
CA ALA A 280 25.50 5.21 -0.97
C ALA A 280 24.09 4.71 -1.33
N ASP A 281 23.93 3.41 -1.61
CA ASP A 281 22.67 2.78 -1.96
C ASP A 281 21.62 2.90 -0.84
N ASP A 282 22.04 2.81 0.44
CA ASP A 282 21.13 3.02 1.59
C ASP A 282 20.61 4.47 1.63
N LEU A 283 21.50 5.44 1.39
CA LEU A 283 21.12 6.86 1.32
C LEU A 283 20.19 7.14 0.13
N GLU A 284 20.50 6.60 -1.05
CA GLU A 284 19.68 6.76 -2.25
C GLU A 284 18.29 6.14 -2.06
N SER A 285 18.20 4.94 -1.49
CA SER A 285 16.93 4.28 -1.15
C SER A 285 16.10 5.10 -0.17
N TRP A 286 16.74 5.72 0.82
CA TRP A 286 16.08 6.60 1.79
C TRP A 286 15.53 7.87 1.12
N ILE A 287 16.28 8.49 0.21
CA ILE A 287 15.82 9.65 -0.57
C ILE A 287 14.69 9.25 -1.51
N GLU A 288 14.83 8.13 -2.24
CA GLU A 288 13.81 7.59 -3.14
C GLU A 288 12.49 7.37 -2.40
N THR A 289 12.54 6.77 -1.22
CA THR A 289 11.41 6.56 -0.32
C THR A 289 10.67 7.87 -0.04
N ALA A 290 11.39 8.93 0.34
CA ALA A 290 10.78 10.23 0.61
C ALA A 290 10.06 10.80 -0.62
N LEU A 291 10.67 10.70 -1.81
CA LEU A 291 10.08 11.21 -3.05
C LEU A 291 8.82 10.43 -3.45
N ILE A 292 8.86 9.10 -3.40
CA ILE A 292 7.74 8.22 -3.74
C ILE A 292 6.53 8.49 -2.83
N TYR A 293 6.74 8.44 -1.52
CA TYR A 293 5.63 8.57 -0.57
C TYR A 293 5.12 10.00 -0.45
N THR A 294 5.96 10.99 -0.74
CA THR A 294 5.49 12.38 -0.87
C THR A 294 4.57 12.55 -2.08
N ALA A 295 4.91 11.95 -3.24
CA ALA A 295 4.04 11.96 -4.41
C ALA A 295 2.72 11.21 -4.13
N MET A 296 2.79 10.01 -3.52
CA MET A 296 1.58 9.27 -3.12
C MET A 296 0.65 10.09 -2.24
N THR A 297 1.20 10.86 -1.31
CA THR A 297 0.42 11.61 -0.32
C THR A 297 0.39 13.12 -0.59
N ASP A 298 0.50 13.53 -1.87
CA ASP A 298 0.42 14.94 -2.27
C ASP A 298 -1.01 15.51 -2.12
N TYR A 299 -1.51 15.43 -0.88
CA TYR A 299 -2.86 15.84 -0.54
C TYR A 299 -2.99 17.36 -0.50
N PRO A 300 -4.17 17.91 -0.84
CA PRO A 300 -4.43 19.34 -0.80
C PRO A 300 -4.50 19.91 0.63
N THR A 301 -4.53 19.05 1.64
CA THR A 301 -4.64 19.40 3.07
C THR A 301 -3.57 18.65 3.87
N PRO A 302 -3.14 19.15 5.03
CA PRO A 302 -2.20 18.44 5.89
C PRO A 302 -2.69 17.04 6.26
N SER A 303 -1.78 16.09 6.39
CA SER A 303 -2.09 14.68 6.61
C SER A 303 -1.08 14.01 7.54
N ASN A 304 -1.55 13.00 8.28
CA ASN A 304 -0.72 12.13 9.13
C ASN A 304 -0.82 10.66 8.69
N PHE A 305 -1.15 10.40 7.43
CA PHE A 305 -1.37 9.02 6.97
C PHE A 305 -0.09 8.19 7.01
N LEU A 306 0.95 8.57 6.28
CA LEU A 306 2.26 7.90 6.30
C LEU A 306 3.23 8.63 7.25
N GLN A 307 3.34 9.92 7.06
CA GLN A 307 4.12 10.84 7.88
C GLN A 307 3.30 12.11 8.12
N PRO A 308 3.57 12.88 9.17
CA PRO A 308 3.02 14.22 9.32
C PRO A 308 3.51 15.12 8.18
N LEU A 309 2.66 15.38 7.20
CA LEU A 309 2.99 16.16 6.00
C LEU A 309 2.15 17.43 5.90
N PRO A 310 2.70 18.52 5.36
CA PRO A 310 1.96 19.73 5.05
C PRO A 310 1.03 19.51 3.84
N ALA A 311 0.14 20.47 3.56
CA ALA A 311 -0.61 20.49 2.32
C ALA A 311 0.33 20.62 1.10
N TYR A 312 0.01 19.88 0.02
CA TYR A 312 0.80 19.88 -1.23
C TYR A 312 2.30 19.62 -0.98
N PRO A 313 2.67 18.49 -0.37
CA PRO A 313 4.04 18.25 0.07
C PRO A 313 5.05 18.20 -1.08
N VAL A 314 4.72 17.74 -2.28
CA VAL A 314 5.60 17.82 -3.48
C VAL A 314 5.97 19.27 -3.78
N LYS A 315 4.99 20.16 -3.75
CA LYS A 315 5.24 21.60 -3.92
C LYS A 315 6.14 22.17 -2.82
N GLN A 316 6.01 21.70 -1.57
CA GLN A 316 6.86 22.18 -0.48
C GLN A 316 8.29 21.66 -0.63
N MET A 317 8.48 20.41 -1.08
CA MET A 317 9.81 19.87 -1.40
C MET A 317 10.47 20.68 -2.52
N CYS A 318 9.76 20.96 -3.60
CA CYS A 318 10.31 21.78 -4.69
C CYS A 318 10.63 23.21 -4.25
N LYS A 319 9.83 23.82 -3.38
CA LYS A 319 10.17 25.13 -2.80
C LYS A 319 11.45 25.09 -1.96
N ALA A 320 11.70 23.99 -1.21
CA ALA A 320 12.94 23.84 -0.46
C ALA A 320 14.16 23.72 -1.37
N ILE A 321 14.04 22.97 -2.48
CA ILE A 321 15.09 22.82 -3.49
C ILE A 321 15.36 24.15 -4.21
N ASP A 322 14.32 24.90 -4.53
CA ASP A 322 14.41 26.17 -5.28
C ASP A 322 14.77 27.37 -4.40
N ASN A 323 14.97 27.16 -3.09
CA ASN A 323 15.27 28.24 -2.17
C ASN A 323 16.64 28.87 -2.46
N PRO A 324 16.71 30.14 -2.90
CA PRO A 324 17.96 30.78 -3.27
C PRO A 324 18.92 31.00 -2.09
N THR A 325 18.43 30.97 -0.85
CA THR A 325 19.26 31.13 0.33
C THR A 325 20.17 29.94 0.63
N VAL A 326 19.88 28.77 0.05
CA VAL A 326 20.70 27.55 0.17
C VAL A 326 21.88 27.56 -0.79
N GLY A 327 21.90 28.47 -1.76
CA GLY A 327 22.94 28.55 -2.79
C GLY A 327 22.83 27.43 -3.82
N ASN A 328 23.98 26.96 -4.34
CA ASN A 328 24.05 25.91 -5.36
C ASN A 328 24.47 24.54 -4.81
N ASP A 329 24.47 24.36 -3.50
CA ASP A 329 24.79 23.08 -2.86
C ASP A 329 23.65 22.08 -3.07
N THR A 330 23.88 21.09 -3.92
CA THR A 330 22.90 20.04 -4.27
C THR A 330 22.43 19.27 -3.04
N PHE A 331 23.35 18.89 -2.15
CA PHE A 331 23.02 18.11 -0.96
C PHE A 331 22.20 18.91 0.05
N ALA A 332 22.54 20.19 0.24
CA ALA A 332 21.75 21.06 1.12
C ALA A 332 20.33 21.29 0.59
N ARG A 333 20.16 21.44 -0.73
CA ARG A 333 18.84 21.53 -1.38
C ARG A 333 18.04 20.24 -1.23
N LEU A 334 18.68 19.10 -1.51
CA LEU A 334 18.03 17.78 -1.42
C LEU A 334 17.67 17.44 0.03
N TYR A 335 18.56 17.75 0.98
CA TYR A 335 18.26 17.64 2.42
C TYR A 335 17.03 18.46 2.79
N GLY A 336 16.93 19.71 2.33
CA GLY A 336 15.77 20.55 2.57
C GLY A 336 14.46 19.92 2.09
N ALA A 337 14.50 19.21 0.95
CA ALA A 337 13.34 18.50 0.42
C ALA A 337 12.99 17.28 1.27
N VAL A 338 13.92 16.35 1.50
CA VAL A 338 13.63 15.12 2.26
C VAL A 338 13.26 15.40 3.72
N ASN A 339 13.75 16.50 4.28
CA ASN A 339 13.37 16.96 5.61
C ASN A 339 11.87 17.31 5.73
N ILE A 340 11.18 17.65 4.63
CA ILE A 340 9.73 17.83 4.60
C ILE A 340 9.03 16.49 4.88
N TYR A 341 9.55 15.38 4.34
CA TYR A 341 8.96 14.06 4.57
C TYR A 341 9.30 13.54 5.97
N TYR A 342 10.58 13.51 6.33
CA TYR A 342 11.05 12.84 7.56
C TYR A 342 10.98 13.70 8.83
N ASN A 343 10.86 15.01 8.72
CA ASN A 343 10.97 15.92 9.87
C ASN A 343 10.10 17.16 9.77
N ASN A 344 8.92 17.07 9.17
CA ASN A 344 8.01 18.23 9.07
C ASN A 344 7.64 18.81 10.45
N THR A 345 7.65 17.99 11.51
CA THR A 345 7.42 18.43 12.89
C THR A 345 8.63 19.11 13.54
N GLY A 346 9.83 19.00 12.96
CA GLY A 346 11.06 19.61 13.46
C GLY A 346 11.69 18.88 14.66
N ASN A 347 11.25 17.68 15.01
CA ASN A 347 11.69 16.98 16.23
C ASN A 347 12.93 16.09 16.03
N ALA A 348 13.27 15.72 14.80
CA ALA A 348 14.41 14.87 14.51
C ALA A 348 15.73 15.63 14.58
N THR A 349 16.69 15.13 15.36
CA THR A 349 18.05 15.67 15.46
C THR A 349 19.03 15.02 14.50
N CYS A 350 18.80 13.77 14.13
CA CYS A 350 19.49 13.03 13.06
C CYS A 350 18.53 11.99 12.49
N PHE A 351 18.88 11.43 11.31
CA PHE A 351 18.10 10.37 10.65
C PHE A 351 18.84 9.04 10.71
N ASP A 352 18.15 8.00 11.19
CA ASP A 352 18.59 6.62 11.11
C ASP A 352 18.02 6.01 9.83
N ILE A 353 18.82 5.90 8.78
CA ILE A 353 18.39 5.40 7.48
C ILE A 353 18.38 3.86 7.40
N GLU A 354 18.80 3.18 8.46
CA GLU A 354 18.74 1.74 8.63
C GLU A 354 17.68 1.30 9.65
N ASP A 355 16.82 2.24 10.09
CA ASP A 355 15.69 1.90 10.95
C ASP A 355 14.75 0.93 10.23
N ASP A 356 14.64 -0.28 10.76
CA ASP A 356 13.80 -1.38 10.27
C ASP A 356 12.49 -1.52 11.08
N SER A 357 12.14 -0.52 11.86
CA SER A 357 10.87 -0.51 12.59
C SER A 357 9.67 -0.63 11.64
N ASP A 358 8.71 -1.48 12.00
CA ASP A 358 7.49 -1.72 11.24
C ASP A 358 6.25 -1.50 12.14
N PRO A 359 5.94 -0.24 12.48
CA PRO A 359 4.90 0.07 13.46
C PRO A 359 3.48 -0.32 13.02
N HIS A 360 3.25 -0.53 11.73
CA HIS A 360 1.94 -0.92 11.17
C HIS A 360 1.89 -2.36 10.66
N GLY A 361 3.01 -3.11 10.73
CA GLY A 361 3.10 -4.49 10.31
C GLY A 361 2.97 -4.69 8.80
N LEU A 362 3.75 -3.93 8.03
CA LEU A 362 3.74 -3.95 6.55
C LEU A 362 4.76 -4.94 5.96
N SER A 363 5.68 -5.47 6.77
CA SER A 363 6.82 -6.29 6.31
C SER A 363 6.38 -7.55 5.56
N GLU A 364 5.23 -8.12 5.93
CA GLU A 364 4.67 -9.32 5.30
C GLU A 364 4.20 -9.08 3.85
N TRP A 365 4.03 -7.83 3.44
CA TRP A 365 3.78 -7.48 2.04
C TRP A 365 4.86 -8.00 1.10
N THR A 366 6.11 -8.13 1.58
CA THR A 366 7.20 -8.70 0.80
C THR A 366 6.90 -10.13 0.32
N TRP A 367 6.20 -10.94 1.15
CA TRP A 367 5.72 -12.25 0.75
C TRP A 367 4.69 -12.14 -0.40
N GLN A 368 3.68 -11.28 -0.26
CA GLN A 368 2.66 -11.10 -1.31
C GLN A 368 3.28 -10.56 -2.60
N ALA A 369 4.24 -9.61 -2.50
CA ALA A 369 5.00 -9.09 -3.62
C ALA A 369 5.92 -10.13 -4.27
N CYS A 370 6.25 -11.22 -3.58
CA CYS A 370 7.00 -12.37 -4.10
C CYS A 370 6.12 -13.53 -4.58
N THR A 371 4.83 -13.54 -4.28
CA THR A 371 3.92 -14.64 -4.64
C THR A 371 2.92 -14.23 -5.71
N GLU A 372 1.99 -13.36 -5.36
CA GLU A 372 0.83 -13.04 -6.21
C GLU A 372 0.82 -11.57 -6.67
N MET A 373 1.39 -10.63 -5.90
CA MET A 373 1.39 -9.20 -6.18
C MET A 373 2.68 -8.75 -6.88
N ILE A 374 2.98 -9.36 -8.02
CA ILE A 374 4.15 -9.00 -8.83
C ILE A 374 3.81 -7.74 -9.63
N LEU A 375 4.07 -6.60 -8.99
CA LEU A 375 3.75 -5.28 -9.54
C LEU A 375 4.96 -4.71 -10.28
N PRO A 376 4.91 -4.50 -11.62
CA PRO A 376 6.01 -3.93 -12.38
C PRO A 376 6.07 -2.41 -12.17
N THR A 377 6.86 -1.95 -11.20
CA THR A 377 6.96 -0.54 -10.81
C THR A 377 8.39 0.02 -10.84
N ASP A 378 9.41 -0.82 -11.14
CA ASP A 378 10.82 -0.47 -10.97
C ASP A 378 11.49 0.07 -12.24
N GLY A 379 10.76 0.16 -13.36
CA GLY A 379 11.28 0.70 -14.61
C GLY A 379 11.39 2.24 -14.56
N ASN A 380 12.54 2.74 -15.00
CA ASN A 380 12.81 4.17 -15.12
C ASN A 380 13.32 4.50 -16.51
N LYS A 381 12.65 5.45 -17.18
CA LYS A 381 13.14 6.01 -18.44
C LYS A 381 14.30 6.97 -18.22
N ASN A 382 15.03 7.29 -19.28
CA ASN A 382 16.13 8.26 -19.24
C ASN A 382 15.73 9.67 -18.78
N ASP A 383 14.48 10.03 -18.88
CA ASP A 383 13.94 11.31 -18.40
C ASP A 383 13.27 11.21 -17.03
N SER A 384 13.35 10.06 -16.38
CA SER A 384 12.87 9.87 -14.99
C SER A 384 13.63 10.78 -14.02
N ILE A 385 12.97 11.12 -12.92
CA ILE A 385 13.59 11.75 -11.75
C ILE A 385 14.58 10.81 -11.05
N PHE A 386 14.41 9.49 -11.22
CA PHE A 386 15.26 8.42 -10.69
C PHE A 386 16.28 7.94 -11.74
N PRO A 387 17.35 7.25 -11.34
CA PRO A 387 18.27 6.61 -12.27
C PRO A 387 17.55 5.67 -13.24
N ALA A 388 17.98 5.67 -14.50
CA ALA A 388 17.38 4.81 -15.53
C ALA A 388 17.54 3.32 -15.18
N SER A 389 16.46 2.56 -15.28
CA SER A 389 16.44 1.12 -14.99
C SER A 389 15.39 0.40 -15.84
N GLU A 390 15.65 -0.85 -16.16
CA GLU A 390 14.65 -1.71 -16.77
C GLU A 390 13.95 -2.57 -15.71
N TRP A 391 12.69 -2.92 -15.96
CA TRP A 391 12.02 -3.93 -15.17
C TRP A 391 12.66 -5.30 -15.44
N ASP A 392 13.18 -5.93 -14.41
CA ASP A 392 13.83 -7.24 -14.49
C ASP A 392 13.08 -8.28 -13.63
N TYR A 393 12.15 -8.98 -14.25
CA TYR A 393 11.42 -10.08 -13.60
C TYR A 393 12.36 -11.22 -13.15
N ALA A 394 13.41 -11.53 -13.91
CA ALA A 394 14.33 -12.62 -13.54
C ALA A 394 15.10 -12.31 -12.26
N ASN A 395 15.54 -11.06 -12.12
CA ASN A 395 16.15 -10.57 -10.87
C ASN A 395 15.15 -10.61 -9.70
N ARG A 396 13.91 -10.15 -9.92
CA ARG A 396 12.84 -10.25 -8.90
C ARG A 396 12.61 -11.69 -8.46
N ALA A 397 12.50 -12.63 -9.40
CA ALA A 397 12.30 -14.05 -9.11
C ALA A 397 13.47 -14.64 -8.33
N THR A 398 14.71 -14.28 -8.70
CA THR A 398 15.92 -14.71 -7.98
C THR A 398 15.92 -14.22 -6.53
N ASN A 399 15.55 -12.96 -6.29
CA ASN A 399 15.46 -12.39 -4.94
C ASN A 399 14.37 -13.08 -4.10
N CYS A 400 13.21 -13.39 -4.69
CA CYS A 400 12.14 -14.11 -4.03
C CYS A 400 12.52 -15.56 -3.70
N GLN A 401 13.25 -16.23 -4.61
CA GLN A 401 13.80 -17.56 -4.35
C GLN A 401 14.82 -17.53 -3.20
N PHE A 402 15.66 -16.50 -3.14
CA PHE A 402 16.62 -16.34 -2.05
C PHE A 402 15.94 -16.08 -0.70
N ALA A 403 14.95 -15.16 -0.67
CA ALA A 403 14.30 -14.76 0.57
C ALA A 403 13.35 -15.82 1.14
N PHE A 404 12.59 -16.50 0.29
CA PHE A 404 11.49 -17.37 0.70
C PHE A 404 11.57 -18.79 0.16
N GLY A 405 12.54 -19.12 -0.69
CA GLY A 405 12.64 -20.45 -1.32
C GLY A 405 11.51 -20.74 -2.34
N ILE A 406 10.88 -19.71 -2.91
CA ILE A 406 9.73 -19.84 -3.81
C ILE A 406 9.97 -19.14 -5.14
N ASN A 407 9.23 -19.56 -6.16
CA ASN A 407 9.13 -18.85 -7.44
C ASN A 407 7.84 -18.04 -7.51
N PRO A 408 7.89 -16.76 -7.89
CA PRO A 408 6.71 -15.94 -8.09
C PRO A 408 5.74 -16.52 -9.13
N ARG A 409 4.46 -16.18 -8.99
CA ARG A 409 3.41 -16.53 -9.98
C ARG A 409 2.86 -15.26 -10.63
N PRO A 410 3.56 -14.65 -11.60
CA PRO A 410 3.24 -13.31 -12.12
C PRO A 410 1.85 -13.21 -12.75
N HIS A 411 1.29 -14.34 -13.20
CA HIS A 411 -0.04 -14.39 -13.82
C HIS A 411 -1.14 -14.92 -12.88
N TRP A 412 -0.86 -15.10 -11.58
CA TRP A 412 -1.86 -15.65 -10.68
C TRP A 412 -3.06 -14.71 -10.50
N ILE A 413 -2.83 -13.43 -10.25
CA ILE A 413 -3.90 -12.44 -10.09
C ILE A 413 -4.71 -12.29 -11.36
N THR A 414 -4.06 -12.27 -12.51
CA THR A 414 -4.73 -12.19 -13.81
C THR A 414 -5.56 -13.45 -14.09
N THR A 415 -5.07 -14.61 -13.70
CA THR A 415 -5.81 -15.87 -13.79
C THR A 415 -7.04 -15.87 -12.87
N GLU A 416 -6.87 -15.46 -11.64
CA GLU A 416 -7.91 -15.53 -10.60
C GLU A 416 -9.03 -14.50 -10.80
N TYR A 417 -8.67 -13.28 -11.24
CA TYR A 417 -9.60 -12.16 -11.33
C TYR A 417 -9.90 -11.68 -12.76
N GLY A 418 -9.46 -12.43 -13.76
CA GLY A 418 -9.73 -12.13 -15.17
C GLY A 418 -8.90 -10.98 -15.75
N GLY A 419 -7.68 -10.75 -15.22
CA GLY A 419 -6.88 -9.59 -15.46
C GLY A 419 -6.36 -9.36 -16.88
N TYR A 420 -6.15 -10.38 -17.71
CA TYR A 420 -5.67 -10.19 -19.11
C TYR A 420 -6.61 -9.35 -19.97
N ASP A 421 -7.91 -9.44 -19.72
CA ASP A 421 -8.90 -8.60 -20.36
C ASP A 421 -9.90 -8.14 -19.28
N ILE A 422 -9.38 -7.52 -18.23
CA ILE A 422 -10.16 -7.14 -17.06
C ILE A 422 -11.34 -6.25 -17.45
N ARG A 423 -11.19 -5.36 -18.44
CA ARG A 423 -12.28 -4.50 -18.90
C ARG A 423 -13.43 -5.34 -19.47
N ARG A 424 -13.15 -6.40 -20.25
CA ARG A 424 -14.15 -7.30 -20.77
C ARG A 424 -14.77 -8.15 -19.67
N VAL A 425 -13.96 -8.67 -18.74
CA VAL A 425 -14.43 -9.47 -17.62
C VAL A 425 -15.36 -8.63 -16.74
N LEU A 426 -14.94 -7.46 -16.32
CA LEU A 426 -15.76 -6.54 -15.53
C LEU A 426 -17.02 -6.12 -16.27
N LYS A 427 -16.94 -5.85 -17.59
CA LYS A 427 -18.11 -5.48 -18.39
C LYS A 427 -19.17 -6.59 -18.47
N ARG A 428 -18.74 -7.85 -18.47
CA ARG A 428 -19.64 -9.01 -18.63
C ARG A 428 -20.13 -9.58 -17.31
N PHE A 429 -19.28 -9.58 -16.28
CA PHE A 429 -19.51 -10.31 -15.04
C PHE A 429 -19.51 -9.41 -13.79
N GLY A 430 -18.97 -8.20 -13.89
CA GLY A 430 -18.95 -7.24 -12.80
C GLY A 430 -20.12 -6.27 -12.85
N SER A 431 -20.44 -5.68 -11.69
CA SER A 431 -21.41 -4.59 -11.57
C SER A 431 -21.18 -3.83 -10.26
N ASN A 432 -21.65 -2.59 -10.20
CA ASN A 432 -21.64 -1.78 -8.99
C ASN A 432 -20.25 -1.60 -8.36
N ILE A 433 -19.29 -1.14 -9.15
CA ILE A 433 -17.96 -0.78 -8.68
C ILE A 433 -17.67 0.68 -9.06
N ILE A 434 -17.24 1.47 -8.09
CA ILE A 434 -16.62 2.78 -8.31
C ILE A 434 -15.12 2.58 -8.22
N PHE A 435 -14.39 3.01 -9.25
CA PHE A 435 -12.94 3.16 -9.21
C PHE A 435 -12.62 4.65 -9.11
N PHE A 436 -12.16 5.10 -7.94
CA PHE A 436 -11.57 6.43 -7.80
C PHE A 436 -10.08 6.36 -8.11
N ASN A 437 -9.56 7.35 -8.85
CA ASN A 437 -8.13 7.51 -9.09
C ASN A 437 -7.76 8.99 -9.12
N GLY A 438 -6.76 9.37 -8.34
CA GLY A 438 -6.07 10.64 -8.48
C GLY A 438 -4.94 10.53 -9.49
N LEU A 439 -4.78 11.49 -10.42
CA LEU A 439 -3.72 11.38 -11.45
C LEU A 439 -2.33 11.79 -10.97
N ARG A 440 -2.23 12.36 -9.76
CA ARG A 440 -0.95 12.56 -9.05
C ARG A 440 -0.54 11.37 -8.20
N ASP A 441 -1.40 10.37 -8.11
CA ASP A 441 -1.10 9.10 -7.46
C ASP A 441 -0.27 8.21 -8.40
N PRO A 442 0.96 7.79 -8.03
CA PRO A 442 1.77 6.90 -8.87
C PRO A 442 1.06 5.60 -9.25
N TRP A 443 0.21 5.08 -8.36
CA TRP A 443 -0.57 3.86 -8.59
C TRP A 443 -1.69 4.03 -9.64
N SER A 444 -2.05 5.26 -9.98
CA SER A 444 -3.07 5.51 -11.02
C SER A 444 -2.68 4.94 -12.38
N GLY A 445 -1.37 4.76 -12.65
CA GLY A 445 -0.87 4.10 -13.85
C GLY A 445 -1.40 2.68 -14.06
N GLY A 446 -1.74 1.98 -12.97
CA GLY A 446 -2.37 0.65 -12.98
C GLY A 446 -3.86 0.67 -12.61
N GLY A 447 -4.49 1.83 -12.53
CA GLY A 447 -5.89 2.01 -12.16
C GLY A 447 -6.86 1.94 -13.35
N VAL A 448 -8.15 1.79 -13.04
CA VAL A 448 -9.23 1.90 -14.02
C VAL A 448 -9.62 3.37 -14.19
N LEU A 449 -9.11 4.01 -15.25
CA LEU A 449 -9.27 5.46 -15.49
C LEU A 449 -10.48 5.82 -16.37
N GLU A 450 -11.15 4.84 -16.96
CA GLU A 450 -12.33 5.05 -17.79
C GLU A 450 -13.47 4.13 -17.35
N SER A 451 -14.69 4.66 -17.33
CA SER A 451 -15.87 3.85 -16.98
C SER A 451 -16.07 2.69 -17.95
N ILE A 452 -16.23 1.50 -17.42
CA ILE A 452 -16.34 0.25 -18.19
C ILE A 452 -17.81 0.00 -18.59
N SER A 453 -18.76 0.38 -17.73
CA SER A 453 -20.20 0.24 -17.94
C SER A 453 -20.97 1.32 -17.15
N LYS A 454 -22.31 1.29 -17.25
CA LYS A 454 -23.17 2.20 -16.46
C LYS A 454 -23.09 1.96 -14.95
N SER A 455 -22.67 0.77 -14.52
CA SER A 455 -22.53 0.40 -13.09
C SER A 455 -21.08 0.21 -12.63
N ILE A 456 -20.11 0.24 -13.56
CA ILE A 456 -18.67 0.22 -13.25
C ILE A 456 -18.07 1.55 -13.70
N ILE A 457 -17.92 2.43 -12.74
CA ILE A 457 -17.73 3.86 -12.96
C ILE A 457 -16.31 4.25 -12.51
N ALA A 458 -15.56 4.88 -13.41
CA ALA A 458 -14.33 5.58 -13.03
C ALA A 458 -14.65 7.02 -12.63
N ILE A 459 -14.10 7.45 -11.51
CA ILE A 459 -14.05 8.83 -11.05
C ILE A 459 -12.58 9.22 -11.00
N VAL A 460 -12.18 10.15 -11.87
CA VAL A 460 -10.77 10.54 -12.00
C VAL A 460 -10.63 12.01 -11.60
N ALA A 461 -9.73 12.27 -10.64
CA ALA A 461 -9.39 13.61 -10.19
C ALA A 461 -7.98 13.97 -10.65
N LYS A 462 -7.84 15.01 -11.49
CA LYS A 462 -6.56 15.42 -12.05
C LYS A 462 -5.53 15.80 -10.97
N GLU A 463 -6.00 16.48 -9.93
CA GLU A 463 -5.20 16.98 -8.81
C GLU A 463 -5.18 16.02 -7.62
N GLY A 464 -5.86 14.89 -7.70
CA GLY A 464 -5.96 13.91 -6.61
C GLY A 464 -4.70 13.09 -6.46
N ALA A 465 -4.40 12.70 -5.22
CA ALA A 465 -3.37 11.76 -4.85
C ALA A 465 -3.98 10.49 -4.24
N HIS A 466 -3.20 9.59 -3.66
CA HIS A 466 -3.57 8.24 -3.27
C HIS A 466 -4.78 8.19 -2.32
N HIS A 467 -5.89 7.63 -2.76
CA HIS A 467 -7.19 7.48 -2.08
C HIS A 467 -7.62 8.67 -1.20
N VAL A 468 -7.38 9.89 -1.70
CA VAL A 468 -7.71 11.13 -0.98
C VAL A 468 -9.22 11.31 -0.75
N ASP A 469 -10.05 10.70 -1.56
CA ASP A 469 -11.52 10.63 -1.43
C ASP A 469 -11.96 9.98 -0.11
N LEU A 470 -11.24 8.95 0.34
CA LEU A 470 -11.53 8.21 1.58
C LEU A 470 -11.14 8.96 2.86
N ARG A 471 -10.32 10.02 2.77
CA ARG A 471 -9.85 10.78 3.95
C ARG A 471 -10.99 11.52 4.64
N PHE A 472 -10.75 11.96 5.88
CA PHE A 472 -11.67 12.89 6.56
C PHE A 472 -11.80 14.18 5.75
N SER A 473 -13.02 14.73 5.66
CA SER A 473 -13.24 16.03 5.05
C SER A 473 -12.72 17.15 5.94
N THR A 474 -12.23 18.20 5.30
CA THR A 474 -11.78 19.42 5.95
C THR A 474 -12.48 20.64 5.35
N LYS A 475 -12.39 21.78 6.04
CA LYS A 475 -12.92 23.05 5.50
C LYS A 475 -12.11 23.53 4.31
N GLU A 476 -10.84 23.14 4.27
CA GLU A 476 -9.85 23.49 3.25
C GLU A 476 -9.92 22.58 2.02
N ASP A 477 -10.74 21.52 2.03
CA ASP A 477 -10.89 20.64 0.87
C ASP A 477 -11.28 21.45 -0.37
N PRO A 478 -10.60 21.23 -1.50
CA PRO A 478 -10.96 21.90 -2.76
C PRO A 478 -12.33 21.41 -3.26
N GLU A 479 -12.95 22.21 -4.13
CA GLU A 479 -14.29 21.92 -4.67
C GLU A 479 -14.34 20.57 -5.39
N TRP A 480 -13.32 20.26 -6.19
CA TRP A 480 -13.25 18.99 -6.92
C TRP A 480 -13.32 17.77 -6.00
N LEU A 481 -12.67 17.81 -4.80
CA LEU A 481 -12.70 16.70 -3.85
C LEU A 481 -14.07 16.55 -3.19
N ARG A 482 -14.73 17.68 -2.87
CA ARG A 482 -16.10 17.66 -2.36
C ARG A 482 -17.08 17.09 -3.40
N ASP A 483 -16.90 17.43 -4.69
CA ASP A 483 -17.73 16.92 -5.78
C ASP A 483 -17.50 15.42 -6.03
N VAL A 484 -16.25 14.94 -5.95
CA VAL A 484 -15.92 13.50 -5.99
C VAL A 484 -16.71 12.75 -4.94
N ARG A 485 -16.57 13.11 -3.66
CA ARG A 485 -17.29 12.45 -2.55
C ARG A 485 -18.80 12.53 -2.67
N LYS A 486 -19.33 13.66 -3.15
CA LYS A 486 -20.77 13.81 -3.43
C LYS A 486 -21.27 12.86 -4.53
N ARG A 487 -20.45 12.67 -5.57
CA ARG A 487 -20.75 11.75 -6.67
C ARG A 487 -20.74 10.31 -6.20
N GLU A 488 -19.76 9.89 -5.40
CA GLU A 488 -19.66 8.56 -4.78
C GLU A 488 -20.89 8.26 -3.92
N VAL A 489 -21.22 9.15 -3.00
CA VAL A 489 -22.45 9.05 -2.18
C VAL A 489 -23.71 8.91 -3.04
N GLY A 490 -23.80 9.67 -4.13
CA GLY A 490 -24.93 9.59 -5.07
C GLY A 490 -25.05 8.24 -5.77
N ILE A 491 -23.92 7.63 -6.14
CA ILE A 491 -23.88 6.31 -6.78
C ILE A 491 -24.25 5.22 -5.78
N ILE A 492 -23.65 5.23 -4.59
CA ILE A 492 -23.95 4.26 -3.51
C ILE A 492 -25.46 4.30 -3.17
N ARG A 493 -26.06 5.50 -3.08
CA ARG A 493 -27.51 5.65 -2.84
C ARG A 493 -28.35 4.98 -3.92
N LYS A 494 -27.95 5.07 -5.18
CA LYS A 494 -28.64 4.39 -6.30
C LYS A 494 -28.57 2.87 -6.17
N TRP A 495 -27.41 2.32 -5.81
CA TRP A 495 -27.26 0.87 -5.60
C TRP A 495 -28.13 0.36 -4.46
N LEU A 496 -28.16 1.07 -3.34
CA LEU A 496 -29.00 0.71 -2.21
C LEU A 496 -30.52 0.81 -2.58
N SER A 497 -30.92 1.87 -3.29
CA SER A 497 -32.28 1.99 -3.76
C SER A 497 -32.69 0.85 -4.69
N GLN A 498 -31.80 0.44 -5.61
CA GLN A 498 -32.03 -0.70 -6.48
C GLN A 498 -32.15 -2.00 -5.67
N TYR A 499 -31.26 -2.24 -4.72
CA TYR A 499 -31.32 -3.41 -3.85
C TYR A 499 -32.63 -3.52 -3.10
N TYR A 500 -33.13 -2.42 -2.51
CA TYR A 500 -34.43 -2.42 -1.80
C TYR A 500 -35.61 -2.62 -2.72
N ASN A 501 -35.54 -2.11 -3.96
CA ASN A 501 -36.59 -2.36 -4.96
C ASN A 501 -36.62 -3.83 -5.40
N ASP A 502 -35.47 -4.49 -5.46
CA ASP A 502 -35.35 -5.90 -5.84
C ASP A 502 -35.80 -6.85 -4.71
N LEU A 503 -35.81 -6.37 -3.44
CA LEU A 503 -36.31 -7.12 -2.29
C LEU A 503 -37.86 -7.03 -2.16
N ALA A 504 -38.47 -5.96 -2.67
CA ALA A 504 -39.92 -5.70 -2.57
C ALA A 504 -40.70 -6.49 -3.63
#